data_54a6ab1e90a6f56a93da8ecef8a467c1
#
_entry.id   54a6ab1e90a6f56a93da8ecef8a467c1
#
_cell.length_a   1.000
_cell.length_b   1.000
_cell.length_c   1.000
_cell.angle_alpha   90.00
_cell.angle_beta   90.00
_cell.angle_gamma   90.00
#
_symmetry.space_group_name_H-M   'P 1'
#
loop_
_entity.id
_entity.type
_entity.pdbx_description
1 polymer ?
#
loop_
_entity_poly.entity_id
_entity_poly.type
_entity_poly.pdbx_seq_one_letter_code
_entity_poly.pdbx_strand_id
1 'polypeptide(L)'
;MYKRQAFADYCLQHGVNLEHNTISADTSIRAGYELGKALVRSNRLKKVIFCTYDMTALGISSALSEENISVGKDVQIITTSSSDEDLLAYSNPPITTIDLKFRDLCYMAMRLAMDIATGRASYPQEISLHPSIAYRTSCPM
;
A
#
# COMPACT_ATOMS: atom_id res chain seq x y z
N MET A 1 -11.72 0.06 2.18
CA MET A 1 -12.50 -1.11 2.60
C MET A 1 -12.02 -2.39 1.94
N TYR A 2 -11.99 -2.49 0.61
CA TYR A 2 -11.61 -3.71 -0.14
C TYR A 2 -10.18 -4.23 0.13
N LYS A 3 -9.16 -3.35 0.25
CA LYS A 3 -7.78 -3.75 0.55
C LYS A 3 -7.67 -4.52 1.88
N ARG A 4 -8.37 -4.04 2.92
CA ARG A 4 -8.41 -4.72 4.23
C ARG A 4 -9.11 -6.06 4.14
N GLN A 5 -10.21 -6.15 3.38
CA GLN A 5 -10.95 -7.40 3.20
C GLN A 5 -10.09 -8.44 2.50
N ALA A 6 -9.46 -8.11 1.37
CA ALA A 6 -8.58 -9.03 0.65
C ALA A 6 -7.43 -9.54 1.52
N PHE A 7 -6.82 -8.66 2.34
CA PHE A 7 -5.81 -9.05 3.31
C PHE A 7 -6.37 -9.98 4.39
N ALA A 8 -7.57 -9.70 4.89
CA ALA A 8 -8.24 -10.53 5.88
C ALA A 8 -8.53 -11.93 5.35
N ASP A 9 -9.05 -12.02 4.14
CA ASP A 9 -9.37 -13.29 3.48
C ASP A 9 -8.10 -14.14 3.26
N TYR A 10 -7.01 -13.50 2.83
CA TYR A 10 -5.71 -14.14 2.67
C TYR A 10 -5.18 -14.67 4.02
N CYS A 11 -5.22 -13.85 5.07
CA CYS A 11 -4.79 -14.23 6.40
C CYS A 11 -5.60 -15.42 6.95
N LEU A 12 -6.91 -15.39 6.75
CA LEU A 12 -7.80 -16.48 7.18
C LEU A 12 -7.44 -17.79 6.49
N GLN A 13 -7.19 -17.77 5.18
CA GLN A 13 -6.80 -18.96 4.40
C GLN A 13 -5.45 -19.53 4.83
N HIS A 14 -4.56 -18.70 5.38
CA HIS A 14 -3.20 -19.10 5.78
C HIS A 14 -3.00 -19.18 7.30
N GLY A 15 -4.07 -19.15 8.08
CA GLY A 15 -4.00 -19.28 9.54
C GLY A 15 -3.32 -18.13 10.27
N VAL A 16 -3.27 -16.94 9.66
CA VAL A 16 -2.69 -15.73 10.27
C VAL A 16 -3.73 -14.98 11.09
N ASN A 17 -3.45 -14.75 12.38
CA ASN A 17 -4.35 -14.01 13.26
C ASN A 17 -4.35 -12.52 12.92
N LEU A 18 -5.51 -11.98 12.55
CA LEU A 18 -5.70 -10.58 12.16
C LEU A 18 -5.60 -9.59 13.30
N GLU A 19 -6.14 -9.92 14.48
CA GLU A 19 -6.23 -8.98 15.61
C GLU A 19 -4.85 -8.51 16.08
N HIS A 20 -3.86 -9.41 16.01
CA HIS A 20 -2.50 -9.10 16.40
C HIS A 20 -1.62 -8.55 15.27
N ASN A 21 -2.11 -8.58 14.03
CA ASN A 21 -1.34 -8.24 12.82
C ASN A 21 -1.91 -7.07 12.02
N THR A 22 -2.99 -6.44 12.49
CA THR A 22 -3.57 -5.25 11.86
C THR A 22 -3.61 -4.07 12.83
N ILE A 23 -3.27 -2.89 12.32
CA ILE A 23 -3.34 -1.63 13.07
C ILE A 23 -4.03 -0.61 12.18
N SER A 24 -5.00 0.10 12.74
CA SER A 24 -5.64 1.24 12.09
C SER A 24 -4.91 2.51 12.47
N ALA A 25 -4.51 3.29 11.47
CA ALA A 25 -3.92 4.60 11.63
C ALA A 25 -4.52 5.57 10.60
N ASP A 26 -4.37 6.86 10.83
CA ASP A 26 -4.67 7.88 9.83
C ASP A 26 -3.71 7.75 8.63
N THR A 27 -4.11 8.28 7.48
CA THR A 27 -3.37 8.11 6.21
C THR A 27 -2.25 9.11 5.98
N SER A 28 -1.93 9.92 6.99
CA SER A 28 -0.88 10.95 6.92
C SER A 28 0.53 10.42 7.20
N ILE A 29 1.55 11.14 6.73
CA ILE A 29 2.97 10.88 7.06
C ILE A 29 3.16 10.94 8.57
N ARG A 30 2.57 11.93 9.24
CA ARG A 30 2.68 12.11 10.69
C ARG A 30 2.14 10.89 11.44
N ALA A 31 0.96 10.41 11.07
CA ALA A 31 0.37 9.23 11.71
C ALA A 31 1.23 7.98 11.49
N GLY A 32 1.81 7.82 10.29
CA GLY A 32 2.76 6.76 10.00
C GLY A 32 4.02 6.86 10.88
N TYR A 33 4.57 8.05 11.05
CA TYR A 33 5.74 8.30 11.88
C TYR A 33 5.47 7.96 13.36
N GLU A 34 4.37 8.47 13.92
CA GLU A 34 3.98 8.16 15.30
C GLU A 34 3.73 6.66 15.52
N LEU A 35 3.11 6.00 14.54
CA LEU A 35 2.92 4.56 14.55
C LEU A 35 4.25 3.80 14.54
N GLY A 36 5.19 4.19 13.68
CA GLY A 36 6.52 3.60 13.62
C GLY A 36 7.24 3.68 14.98
N LYS A 37 7.26 4.86 15.59
CA LYS A 37 7.82 5.06 16.95
C LYS A 37 7.12 4.19 18.00
N ALA A 38 5.79 4.11 17.96
CA ALA A 38 5.02 3.29 18.90
C ALA A 38 5.32 1.79 18.74
N LEU A 39 5.47 1.29 17.51
CA LEU A 39 5.82 -0.11 17.24
C LEU A 39 7.19 -0.48 17.79
N VAL A 40 8.17 0.39 17.65
CA VAL A 40 9.51 0.18 18.20
C VAL A 40 9.47 0.17 19.73
N ARG A 41 8.88 1.20 20.36
CA ARG A 41 8.79 1.32 21.81
C ARG A 41 8.05 0.16 22.49
N SER A 42 7.01 -0.36 21.83
CA SER A 42 6.21 -1.48 22.35
C SER A 42 6.78 -2.85 22.03
N ASN A 43 7.93 -2.93 21.37
CA ASN A 43 8.53 -4.17 20.88
C ASN A 43 7.56 -5.02 20.02
N ARG A 44 6.70 -4.35 19.23
CA ARG A 44 5.69 -4.98 18.36
C ARG A 44 6.06 -4.90 16.87
N LEU A 45 7.26 -4.43 16.57
CA LEU A 45 7.74 -4.33 15.20
C LEU A 45 7.82 -5.71 14.56
N LYS A 46 7.24 -5.86 13.40
CA LYS A 46 7.27 -7.09 12.60
C LYS A 46 8.29 -6.98 11.49
N LYS A 47 8.79 -8.12 11.00
CA LYS A 47 9.75 -8.17 9.88
C LYS A 47 9.19 -7.68 8.56
N VAL A 48 7.87 -7.73 8.38
CA VAL A 48 7.19 -7.25 7.16
C VAL A 48 6.02 -6.36 7.56
N ILE A 49 5.94 -5.20 6.94
CA ILE A 49 4.86 -4.23 7.12
C ILE A 49 4.23 -3.96 5.74
N PHE A 50 2.94 -4.23 5.62
CA PHE A 50 2.14 -3.82 4.48
C PHE A 50 1.33 -2.58 4.85
N CYS A 51 1.55 -1.49 4.14
CA CYS A 51 0.80 -0.26 4.30
C CYS A 51 -0.23 -0.12 3.17
N THR A 52 -1.45 0.26 3.52
CA THR A 52 -2.51 0.50 2.52
C THR A 52 -2.41 1.88 1.88
N TYR A 53 -1.54 2.76 2.40
CA TYR A 53 -1.31 4.12 1.92
C TYR A 53 0.18 4.46 1.93
N ASP A 54 0.62 5.10 0.86
CA ASP A 54 2.00 5.50 0.61
C ASP A 54 2.55 6.48 1.65
N MET A 55 1.76 7.50 2.02
CA MET A 55 2.16 8.49 3.04
C MET A 55 2.40 7.85 4.41
N THR A 56 1.59 6.87 4.79
CA THR A 56 1.80 6.13 6.04
C THR A 56 3.10 5.31 5.99
N ALA A 57 3.39 4.67 4.86
CA ALA A 57 4.63 3.91 4.67
C ALA A 57 5.86 4.81 4.79
N LEU A 58 5.81 6.01 4.19
CA LEU A 58 6.88 7.00 4.27
C LEU A 58 7.13 7.45 5.71
N GLY A 59 6.06 7.71 6.47
CA GLY A 59 6.17 8.07 7.88
C GLY A 59 6.79 6.96 8.73
N ILE A 60 6.35 5.72 8.55
CA ILE A 60 6.93 4.56 9.26
C ILE A 60 8.42 4.41 8.91
N SER A 61 8.78 4.49 7.62
CA SER A 61 10.17 4.40 7.17
C SER A 61 11.06 5.45 7.83
N SER A 62 10.59 6.70 7.92
CA SER A 62 11.31 7.78 8.59
C SER A 62 11.52 7.50 10.09
N ALA A 63 10.48 7.02 10.78
CA ALA A 63 10.56 6.67 12.20
C ALA A 63 11.55 5.53 12.47
N LEU A 64 11.57 4.50 11.63
CA LEU A 64 12.49 3.37 11.75
C LEU A 64 13.94 3.80 11.50
N SER A 65 14.17 4.68 10.52
CA SER A 65 15.49 5.22 10.22
C SER A 65 16.09 5.98 11.42
N GLU A 66 15.29 6.76 12.13
CA GLU A 66 15.73 7.46 13.35
C GLU A 66 16.09 6.52 14.51
N GLU A 67 15.45 5.36 14.56
CA GLU A 67 15.75 4.32 15.55
C GLU A 67 16.88 3.37 15.11
N ASN A 68 17.61 3.74 14.02
CA ASN A 68 18.68 2.93 13.44
C ASN A 68 18.22 1.54 12.97
N ILE A 69 16.97 1.39 12.59
CA ILE A 69 16.40 0.16 12.02
C ILE A 69 16.42 0.28 10.50
N SER A 70 17.16 -0.61 9.84
CA SER A 70 17.35 -0.59 8.39
C SER A 70 16.13 -1.16 7.67
N VAL A 71 15.38 -0.30 6.99
CA VAL A 71 14.30 -0.74 6.10
C VAL A 71 14.89 -1.44 4.87
N GLY A 72 14.37 -2.62 4.57
CA GLY A 72 14.87 -3.52 3.53
C GLY A 72 15.79 -4.62 4.05
N LYS A 73 16.42 -4.42 5.22
CA LYS A 73 17.29 -5.42 5.86
C LYS A 73 16.66 -5.98 7.13
N ASP A 74 16.35 -5.12 8.09
CA ASP A 74 15.80 -5.52 9.39
C ASP A 74 14.26 -5.65 9.33
N VAL A 75 13.62 -4.73 8.59
CA VAL A 75 12.18 -4.68 8.37
C VAL A 75 11.91 -4.40 6.89
N GLN A 76 11.04 -5.15 6.29
CA GLN A 76 10.58 -4.91 4.92
C GLN A 76 9.28 -4.08 4.93
N ILE A 77 9.18 -3.12 4.02
CA ILE A 77 7.97 -2.30 3.84
C ILE A 77 7.50 -2.42 2.39
N ILE A 78 6.22 -2.72 2.24
CA ILE A 78 5.52 -2.69 0.96
C ILE A 78 4.24 -1.87 1.11
N THR A 79 3.90 -1.08 0.09
CA THR A 79 2.67 -0.28 0.11
C THR A 79 1.97 -0.27 -1.23
N THR A 80 0.70 0.15 -1.25
CA THR A 80 0.02 0.49 -2.50
C THR A 80 0.33 1.94 -2.85
N SER A 81 0.56 2.22 -4.13
CA SER A 81 0.66 3.59 -4.65
C SER A 81 -0.49 3.86 -5.62
N SER A 82 -0.94 5.09 -5.64
CA SER A 82 -1.98 5.58 -6.55
C SER A 82 -1.60 6.88 -7.24
N SER A 83 -0.41 7.41 -6.99
CA SER A 83 0.07 8.65 -7.60
C SER A 83 0.91 8.39 -8.86
N ASP A 84 0.75 9.24 -9.87
CA ASP A 84 1.60 9.25 -11.07
C ASP A 84 3.05 9.65 -10.73
N GLU A 85 3.21 10.51 -9.71
CA GLU A 85 4.51 10.84 -9.15
C GLU A 85 4.87 9.85 -8.06
N ASP A 86 5.82 8.98 -8.38
CA ASP A 86 6.25 7.93 -7.47
C ASP A 86 7.23 8.47 -6.42
N LEU A 87 6.72 9.27 -5.49
CA LEU A 87 7.49 9.84 -4.39
C LEU A 87 8.28 8.78 -3.61
N LEU A 88 7.78 7.56 -3.58
CA LEU A 88 8.40 6.45 -2.87
C LEU A 88 9.64 5.89 -3.58
N ALA A 89 9.78 6.15 -4.88
CA ALA A 89 11.00 5.84 -5.62
C ALA A 89 12.19 6.70 -5.17
N TYR A 90 11.89 7.91 -4.69
CA TYR A 90 12.88 8.90 -4.24
C TYR A 90 13.01 8.99 -2.72
N SER A 91 12.28 8.14 -1.97
CA SER A 91 12.46 8.03 -0.52
C SER A 91 13.78 7.35 -0.16
N ASN A 92 14.19 7.48 1.09
CA ASN A 92 15.40 6.82 1.58
C ASN A 92 15.08 5.90 2.77
N PRO A 93 15.15 4.56 2.56
CA PRO A 93 15.37 3.88 1.28
C PRO A 93 14.15 3.96 0.35
N PRO A 94 14.32 3.71 -0.97
CA PRO A 94 13.21 3.59 -1.91
C PRO A 94 12.24 2.47 -1.50
N ILE A 95 10.93 2.78 -1.46
CA ILE A 95 9.90 1.87 -0.96
C ILE A 95 9.25 1.09 -2.11
N THR A 96 9.17 -0.23 -1.97
CA THR A 96 8.47 -1.15 -2.88
C THR A 96 6.98 -0.83 -2.91
N THR A 97 6.43 -0.68 -4.11
CA THR A 97 5.04 -0.26 -4.31
C THR A 97 4.26 -1.22 -5.21
N ILE A 98 2.99 -1.39 -4.87
CA ILE A 98 1.99 -2.02 -5.74
C ILE A 98 1.25 -0.89 -6.45
N ASP A 99 1.52 -0.70 -7.74
CA ASP A 99 0.83 0.26 -8.58
C ASP A 99 -0.56 -0.28 -8.96
N LEU A 100 -1.60 0.36 -8.45
CA LEU A 100 -3.00 -0.03 -8.67
C LEU A 100 -3.56 0.46 -10.01
N LYS A 101 -2.76 1.13 -10.86
CA LYS A 101 -3.19 1.69 -12.15
C LYS A 101 -4.40 2.62 -12.01
N PHE A 102 -4.43 3.42 -10.94
CA PHE A 102 -5.61 4.21 -10.58
C PHE A 102 -5.97 5.24 -11.67
N ARG A 103 -4.99 5.84 -12.33
CA ARG A 103 -5.19 6.74 -13.46
C ARG A 103 -5.89 6.04 -14.62
N ASP A 104 -5.38 4.86 -15.00
CA ASP A 104 -5.96 4.06 -16.09
C ASP A 104 -7.37 3.62 -15.73
N LEU A 105 -7.59 3.24 -14.46
CA LEU A 105 -8.91 2.87 -13.94
C LEU A 105 -9.90 4.02 -14.09
N CYS A 106 -9.54 5.24 -13.68
CA CYS A 106 -10.38 6.42 -13.81
C CYS A 106 -10.67 6.75 -15.29
N TYR A 107 -9.65 6.69 -16.15
CA TYR A 107 -9.81 6.92 -17.58
C TYR A 107 -10.78 5.92 -18.21
N MET A 108 -10.61 4.63 -17.93
CA MET A 108 -11.47 3.57 -18.46
C MET A 108 -12.90 3.67 -17.92
N ALA A 109 -13.08 4.04 -16.65
CA ALA A 109 -14.40 4.27 -16.06
C ALA A 109 -15.14 5.41 -16.75
N MET A 110 -14.46 6.55 -16.98
CA MET A 110 -15.05 7.68 -17.71
C MET A 110 -15.38 7.33 -19.16
N ARG A 111 -14.49 6.64 -19.85
CA ARG A 111 -14.73 6.16 -21.20
C ARG A 111 -15.96 5.26 -21.27
N LEU A 112 -16.06 4.28 -20.38
CA LEU A 112 -17.21 3.38 -20.32
C LEU A 112 -18.52 4.16 -20.05
N ALA A 113 -18.51 5.10 -19.10
CA ALA A 113 -19.68 5.95 -18.82
C ALA A 113 -20.13 6.73 -20.06
N MET A 114 -19.19 7.31 -20.82
CA MET A 114 -19.51 8.02 -22.07
C MET A 114 -20.05 7.08 -23.16
N ASP A 115 -19.48 5.88 -23.29
CA ASP A 115 -19.95 4.91 -24.30
C ASP A 115 -21.36 4.40 -23.97
N ILE A 116 -21.69 4.20 -22.70
CA ILE A 116 -23.05 3.87 -22.26
C ILE A 116 -24.01 5.04 -22.53
N ALA A 117 -23.65 6.26 -22.13
CA ALA A 117 -24.48 7.44 -22.29
C ALA A 117 -24.79 7.75 -23.78
N THR A 118 -23.89 7.39 -24.68
CA THR A 118 -24.05 7.59 -26.13
C THR A 118 -24.59 6.38 -26.89
N GLY A 119 -24.98 5.30 -26.15
CA GLY A 119 -25.51 4.08 -26.75
C GLY A 119 -24.48 3.23 -27.51
N ARG A 120 -23.18 3.51 -27.34
CA ARG A 120 -22.10 2.75 -27.96
C ARG A 120 -21.72 1.49 -27.17
N ALA A 121 -22.15 1.40 -25.92
CA ALA A 121 -21.98 0.23 -25.09
C ALA A 121 -23.26 -0.08 -24.32
N SER A 122 -23.50 -1.37 -24.04
CA SER A 122 -24.63 -1.84 -23.26
C SER A 122 -24.20 -2.35 -21.88
N TYR A 123 -25.11 -2.41 -20.94
CA TYR A 123 -24.92 -3.04 -19.63
C TYR A 123 -25.16 -4.55 -19.69
N PRO A 124 -24.53 -5.33 -18.77
CA PRO A 124 -23.41 -4.96 -17.91
C PRO A 124 -22.06 -5.10 -18.63
N GLN A 125 -21.07 -4.27 -18.22
CA GLN A 125 -19.68 -4.41 -18.66
C GLN A 125 -18.74 -4.40 -17.47
N GLU A 126 -17.72 -5.27 -17.50
CA GLU A 126 -16.67 -5.35 -16.52
C GLU A 126 -15.31 -5.14 -17.20
N ILE A 127 -14.52 -4.23 -16.64
CA ILE A 127 -13.15 -3.97 -17.10
C ILE A 127 -12.21 -4.23 -15.92
N SER A 128 -11.33 -5.22 -16.06
CA SER A 128 -10.31 -5.54 -15.07
C SER A 128 -8.95 -4.99 -15.49
N LEU A 129 -8.27 -4.31 -14.56
CA LEU A 129 -6.89 -3.88 -14.72
C LEU A 129 -5.97 -4.70 -13.81
N HIS A 130 -4.80 -5.06 -14.32
CA HIS A 130 -3.82 -5.79 -13.53
C HIS A 130 -2.85 -4.82 -12.85
N PRO A 131 -2.69 -4.90 -11.49
CA PRO A 131 -1.68 -4.14 -10.80
C PRO A 131 -0.28 -4.61 -11.19
N SER A 132 0.72 -3.77 -10.98
CA SER A 132 2.12 -4.12 -11.11
C SER A 132 2.88 -3.83 -9.83
N ILE A 133 3.99 -4.54 -9.58
CA ILE A 133 4.83 -4.33 -8.42
C ILE A 133 6.14 -3.72 -8.89
N ALA A 134 6.49 -2.55 -8.33
CA ALA A 134 7.79 -1.94 -8.46
C ALA A 134 8.65 -2.32 -7.25
N TYR A 135 9.46 -3.36 -7.41
CA TYR A 135 10.39 -3.81 -6.36
C TYR A 135 11.50 -2.77 -6.16
N ARG A 136 11.78 -2.45 -4.90
CA ARG A 136 12.82 -1.51 -4.49
C ARG A 136 13.53 -2.00 -3.23
N THR A 137 14.42 -1.16 -2.69
CA THR A 137 15.27 -1.51 -1.54
C THR A 137 14.48 -1.93 -0.29
N SER A 138 13.30 -1.36 -0.04
CA SER A 138 12.52 -1.67 1.16
C SER A 138 11.96 -3.10 1.21
N CYS A 139 11.78 -3.74 0.06
CA CYS A 139 11.36 -5.13 -0.08
C CYS A 139 11.87 -5.64 -1.44
N PRO A 140 13.14 -6.05 -1.54
CA PRO A 140 13.71 -6.59 -2.76
C PRO A 140 13.08 -7.94 -3.13
N MET A 141 13.23 -8.32 -4.41
CA MET A 141 12.79 -9.62 -4.93
C MET A 141 13.63 -10.75 -4.36
#